data_88873b409e6c8de6c57678803e5b10ea
#
_entry.id   88873b409e6c8de6c57678803e5b10ea
#
_cell.length_a   1.000
_cell.length_b   1.000
_cell.length_c   1.000
_cell.angle_alpha   90.00
_cell.angle_beta   90.00
_cell.angle_gamma   90.00
#
_symmetry.space_group_name_H-M   'P 1'
#
loop_
_entity.id
_entity.type
_entity.pdbx_description
1 polymer ?
#
loop_
_entity_poly.entity_id
_entity_poly.type
_entity_poly.pdbx_seq_one_letter_code
_entity_poly.pdbx_strand_id
1 'polypeptide(L)'
;ICSIIIGRLTVGTRNMTDQNIDAQTQLELEAAAYRRLRDHLQTRTDVQNIDMMNLTGFCRNCLSRWYMEEANDKGLDLDKEGARKIVYGMPYGEWRDKFQTEASDDKKATFDKIMDSGEHG
;
A
#
# COMPACT_ATOMS: atom_id res chain seq x y z
N ILE A 1 -9.85 4.66 -24.69
CA ILE A 1 -9.83 3.86 -23.47
C ILE A 1 -11.17 3.83 -22.82
N CYS A 2 -11.59 4.97 -22.40
CA CYS A 2 -12.88 5.04 -21.76
C CYS A 2 -13.97 4.72 -22.75
N SER A 3 -13.68 4.80 -24.00
CA SER A 3 -14.67 4.50 -25.03
C SER A 3 -15.17 3.09 -24.94
N ILE A 4 -14.36 2.19 -24.48
CA ILE A 4 -14.78 0.81 -24.34
C ILE A 4 -15.89 0.67 -23.34
N ILE A 5 -15.94 1.57 -22.41
CA ILE A 5 -16.87 1.52 -21.31
C ILE A 5 -18.20 2.14 -21.69
N ILE A 6 -18.24 2.83 -22.78
CA ILE A 6 -19.41 3.57 -23.19
C ILE A 6 -20.65 2.71 -23.22
N GLY A 7 -20.52 1.52 -23.75
CA GLY A 7 -21.66 0.64 -23.79
C GLY A 7 -22.30 0.41 -22.45
N ARG A 8 -21.47 0.29 -21.44
CA ARG A 8 -21.97 0.09 -20.09
C ARG A 8 -22.44 1.36 -19.46
N LEU A 9 -21.91 2.47 -19.92
CA LEU A 9 -22.33 3.74 -19.38
C LEU A 9 -23.78 4.04 -19.67
N THR A 10 -24.29 3.51 -20.74
CA THR A 10 -25.71 3.70 -21.03
C THR A 10 -26.57 3.11 -19.93
N VAL A 11 -26.03 2.14 -19.26
CA VAL A 11 -26.74 1.51 -18.17
C VAL A 11 -26.48 2.23 -16.88
N GLY A 12 -25.30 2.78 -16.75
CA GLY A 12 -24.97 3.20 -15.44
C GLY A 12 -24.54 4.62 -15.36
N THR A 13 -25.45 5.46 -15.18
CA THR A 13 -25.09 6.76 -14.71
C THR A 13 -24.97 6.69 -13.20
N ARG A 14 -24.19 5.77 -12.74
CA ARG A 14 -24.04 5.64 -11.31
C ARG A 14 -23.24 6.78 -10.76
N ASN A 15 -23.75 7.34 -9.71
CA ASN A 15 -23.03 8.33 -8.94
C ASN A 15 -22.20 7.60 -7.91
N MET A 16 -20.90 7.82 -7.93
CA MET A 16 -19.97 7.14 -7.04
C MET A 16 -20.26 7.43 -5.57
N THR A 17 -20.96 8.50 -5.28
CA THR A 17 -21.20 8.89 -3.90
C THR A 17 -22.49 8.35 -3.31
N ASP A 18 -23.37 7.77 -4.13
CA ASP A 18 -24.66 7.35 -3.60
C ASP A 18 -24.73 5.86 -3.32
N GLN A 19 -23.60 5.22 -3.23
CA GLN A 19 -23.52 3.87 -2.70
C GLN A 19 -24.29 2.82 -3.47
N ASN A 20 -24.50 3.06 -4.75
CA ASN A 20 -25.15 2.09 -5.61
C ASN A 20 -24.20 1.08 -6.20
N ILE A 21 -22.96 1.10 -5.73
CA ILE A 21 -21.95 0.19 -6.21
C ILE A 21 -22.13 -1.14 -5.49
N ASP A 22 -22.26 -2.22 -6.25
CA ASP A 22 -22.40 -3.52 -5.63
C ASP A 22 -21.09 -3.97 -4.98
N ALA A 23 -21.18 -4.99 -4.15
CA ALA A 23 -20.04 -5.45 -3.37
C ALA A 23 -18.89 -5.93 -4.25
N GLN A 24 -19.20 -6.62 -5.34
CA GLN A 24 -18.18 -7.12 -6.24
C GLN A 24 -17.43 -5.99 -6.93
N THR A 25 -18.16 -4.99 -7.41
CA THR A 25 -17.54 -3.82 -8.03
C THR A 25 -16.67 -3.08 -7.04
N GLN A 26 -17.14 -2.94 -5.81
CA GLN A 26 -16.38 -2.26 -4.78
C GLN A 26 -15.07 -2.98 -4.51
N LEU A 27 -15.11 -4.30 -4.42
CA LEU A 27 -13.90 -5.09 -4.25
C LEU A 27 -12.92 -4.89 -5.40
N GLU A 28 -13.44 -4.83 -6.61
CA GLU A 28 -12.59 -4.63 -7.78
C GLU A 28 -11.94 -3.26 -7.78
N LEU A 29 -12.67 -2.24 -7.40
CA LEU A 29 -12.14 -0.88 -7.32
C LEU A 29 -11.06 -0.77 -6.24
N GLU A 30 -11.33 -1.36 -5.10
CA GLU A 30 -10.36 -1.35 -4.00
C GLU A 30 -9.10 -2.10 -4.37
N ALA A 31 -9.24 -3.24 -5.01
CA ALA A 31 -8.09 -4.00 -5.46
C ALA A 31 -7.29 -3.24 -6.52
N ALA A 32 -7.99 -2.61 -7.46
CA ALA A 32 -7.33 -1.84 -8.51
C ALA A 32 -6.59 -0.63 -7.93
N ALA A 33 -7.20 0.06 -6.98
CA ALA A 33 -6.57 1.21 -6.31
C ALA A 33 -5.33 0.77 -5.52
N TYR A 34 -5.44 -0.35 -4.81
CA TYR A 34 -4.29 -0.89 -4.08
C TYR A 34 -3.14 -1.23 -5.02
N ARG A 35 -3.45 -1.85 -6.16
CA ARG A 35 -2.42 -2.21 -7.12
C ARG A 35 -1.69 -0.99 -7.65
N ARG A 36 -2.42 0.09 -7.89
CA ARG A 36 -1.81 1.34 -8.32
C ARG A 36 -0.92 1.93 -7.24
N LEU A 37 -1.34 1.88 -5.99
CA LEU A 37 -0.51 2.34 -4.88
C LEU A 37 0.75 1.50 -4.77
N ARG A 38 0.61 0.19 -4.79
CA ARG A 38 1.75 -0.72 -4.73
C ARG A 38 2.74 -0.46 -5.86
N ASP A 39 2.23 -0.35 -7.07
CA ASP A 39 3.09 -0.14 -8.23
C ASP A 39 3.78 1.21 -8.17
N HIS A 40 3.08 2.23 -7.70
CA HIS A 40 3.65 3.55 -7.52
C HIS A 40 4.79 3.51 -6.50
N LEU A 41 4.58 2.85 -5.39
CA LEU A 41 5.63 2.73 -4.37
C LEU A 41 6.84 1.98 -4.90
N GLN A 42 6.64 1.00 -5.78
CA GLN A 42 7.75 0.27 -6.38
C GLN A 42 8.57 1.15 -7.31
N THR A 43 7.98 2.16 -7.93
CA THR A 43 8.72 3.09 -8.78
C THR A 43 9.43 4.18 -7.98
N ARG A 44 8.94 4.49 -6.79
CA ARG A 44 9.50 5.56 -5.96
C ARG A 44 10.52 5.01 -4.98
N THR A 45 11.56 4.40 -5.50
CA THR A 45 12.65 3.86 -4.67
C THR A 45 13.48 4.94 -4.01
N ASP A 46 13.32 6.18 -4.44
CA ASP A 46 13.95 7.36 -3.83
C ASP A 46 13.35 7.72 -2.47
N VAL A 47 12.12 7.27 -2.21
CA VAL A 47 11.45 7.60 -0.94
C VAL A 47 11.75 6.50 0.07
N GLN A 48 12.37 6.90 1.17
CA GLN A 48 12.74 5.97 2.22
C GLN A 48 11.55 5.63 3.10
N ASN A 49 11.55 4.44 3.66
CA ASN A 49 10.48 4.04 4.57
C ASN A 49 10.37 4.95 5.78
N ILE A 50 11.49 5.44 6.29
CA ILE A 50 11.47 6.37 7.41
C ILE A 50 10.80 7.69 7.02
N ASP A 51 10.99 8.14 5.79
CA ASP A 51 10.31 9.36 5.30
C ASP A 51 8.79 9.14 5.26
N MET A 52 8.36 8.00 4.78
CA MET A 52 6.94 7.68 4.75
C MET A 52 6.35 7.63 6.16
N MET A 53 7.03 6.97 7.09
CA MET A 53 6.57 6.90 8.47
C MET A 53 6.44 8.28 9.09
N ASN A 54 7.42 9.13 8.86
CA ASN A 54 7.43 10.48 9.44
C ASN A 54 6.37 11.39 8.85
N LEU A 55 6.03 11.21 7.58
CA LEU A 55 5.08 12.06 6.90
C LEU A 55 3.65 11.53 6.91
N THR A 56 3.49 10.22 6.87
CA THR A 56 2.17 9.63 6.70
C THR A 56 1.77 8.65 7.80
N GLY A 57 2.71 8.22 8.62
CA GLY A 57 2.42 7.27 9.68
C GLY A 57 2.43 5.81 9.22
N PHE A 58 2.76 5.53 7.97
CA PHE A 58 2.92 4.16 7.50
C PHE A 58 4.07 4.10 6.50
N CYS A 59 4.52 2.89 6.21
CA CYS A 59 5.54 2.69 5.19
C CYS A 59 5.27 1.38 4.45
N ARG A 60 6.17 1.00 3.57
CA ARG A 60 6.01 -0.25 2.80
C ARG A 60 5.92 -1.46 3.71
N ASN A 61 6.64 -1.44 4.83
CA ASN A 61 6.58 -2.54 5.79
C ASN A 61 5.23 -2.62 6.48
N CYS A 62 4.63 -1.48 6.80
CA CYS A 62 3.29 -1.45 7.36
C CYS A 62 2.26 -2.01 6.38
N LEU A 63 2.36 -1.61 5.12
CA LEU A 63 1.47 -2.10 4.09
C LEU A 63 1.61 -3.61 3.91
N SER A 64 2.85 -4.11 3.96
CA SER A 64 3.11 -5.54 3.90
C SER A 64 2.49 -6.28 5.07
N ARG A 65 2.59 -5.71 6.26
CA ARG A 65 2.00 -6.32 7.46
C ARG A 65 0.49 -6.37 7.35
N TRP A 66 -0.14 -5.31 6.89
CA TRP A 66 -1.60 -5.31 6.70
C TRP A 66 -2.01 -6.39 5.72
N TYR A 67 -1.28 -6.51 4.62
CA TYR A 67 -1.56 -7.54 3.64
C TYR A 67 -1.43 -8.94 4.24
N MET A 68 -0.40 -9.17 5.01
CA MET A 68 -0.18 -10.43 5.69
C MET A 68 -1.30 -10.75 6.67
N GLU A 69 -1.71 -9.76 7.46
CA GLU A 69 -2.77 -9.93 8.44
C GLU A 69 -4.08 -10.30 7.78
N GLU A 70 -4.42 -9.61 6.69
CA GLU A 70 -5.64 -9.92 5.96
C GLU A 70 -5.60 -11.31 5.32
N ALA A 71 -4.45 -11.70 4.80
CA ALA A 71 -4.30 -13.04 4.24
C ALA A 71 -4.49 -14.10 5.31
N ASN A 72 -3.88 -13.91 6.46
CA ASN A 72 -3.97 -14.88 7.55
C ASN A 72 -5.40 -14.96 8.10
N ASP A 73 -6.12 -13.85 8.13
CA ASP A 73 -7.52 -13.84 8.55
C ASP A 73 -8.40 -14.68 7.63
N LYS A 74 -8.00 -14.82 6.38
CA LYS A 74 -8.73 -15.66 5.43
C LYS A 74 -8.25 -17.11 5.42
N GLY A 75 -7.35 -17.44 6.34
CA GLY A 75 -6.84 -18.81 6.43
C GLY A 75 -5.68 -19.12 5.51
N LEU A 76 -5.12 -18.10 4.87
CA LEU A 76 -3.93 -18.28 4.05
C LEU A 76 -2.68 -18.15 4.91
N ASP A 77 -1.69 -18.97 4.62
CA ASP A 77 -0.45 -18.97 5.39
C ASP A 77 0.58 -18.11 4.66
N LEU A 78 0.60 -16.83 4.96
CA LEU A 78 1.51 -15.89 4.35
C LEU A 78 2.42 -15.32 5.43
N ASP A 79 3.74 -15.50 5.25
CA ASP A 79 4.68 -14.98 6.23
C ASP A 79 5.11 -13.55 5.89
N LYS A 80 5.90 -12.98 6.78
CA LYS A 80 6.36 -11.60 6.67
C LYS A 80 7.16 -11.36 5.40
N GLU A 81 8.08 -12.26 5.07
CA GLU A 81 8.92 -12.10 3.89
C GLU A 81 8.12 -12.24 2.60
N GLY A 82 7.17 -13.15 2.59
CA GLY A 82 6.29 -13.31 1.43
C GLY A 82 5.46 -12.07 1.18
N ALA A 83 4.93 -11.47 2.24
CA ALA A 83 4.14 -10.25 2.13
C ALA A 83 5.00 -9.09 1.65
N ARG A 84 6.21 -8.95 2.18
CA ARG A 84 7.13 -7.91 1.75
C ARG A 84 7.50 -8.05 0.28
N LYS A 85 7.73 -9.27 -0.17
CA LYS A 85 8.04 -9.51 -1.57
C LYS A 85 6.91 -9.04 -2.48
N ILE A 86 5.67 -9.25 -2.05
CA ILE A 86 4.51 -8.79 -2.82
C ILE A 86 4.48 -7.26 -2.92
N VAL A 87 4.71 -6.58 -1.82
CA VAL A 87 4.63 -5.12 -1.79
C VAL A 87 5.83 -4.46 -2.47
N TYR A 88 7.02 -4.98 -2.21
CA TYR A 88 8.25 -4.40 -2.77
C TYR A 88 8.50 -4.80 -4.23
N GLY A 89 7.94 -5.92 -4.66
CA GLY A 89 8.23 -6.48 -5.98
C GLY A 89 9.55 -7.23 -6.02
N MET A 90 10.22 -7.39 -4.90
CA MET A 90 11.48 -8.11 -4.76
C MET A 90 11.66 -8.46 -3.27
N PRO A 91 12.57 -9.38 -2.93
CA PRO A 91 12.86 -9.64 -1.53
C PRO A 91 13.30 -8.37 -0.80
N TYR A 92 12.83 -8.20 0.42
CA TYR A 92 13.13 -6.99 1.18
C TYR A 92 14.61 -6.73 1.36
N GLY A 93 15.39 -7.79 1.60
CA GLY A 93 16.83 -7.64 1.75
C GLY A 93 17.48 -7.04 0.52
N GLU A 94 17.02 -7.45 -0.65
CA GLU A 94 17.53 -6.91 -1.91
C GLU A 94 17.17 -5.43 -2.06
N TRP A 95 15.92 -5.07 -1.75
CA TRP A 95 15.47 -3.68 -1.80
C TRP A 95 16.29 -2.82 -0.84
N ARG A 96 16.47 -3.30 0.38
CA ARG A 96 17.24 -2.59 1.39
C ARG A 96 18.66 -2.33 0.92
N ASP A 97 19.30 -3.34 0.36
CA ASP A 97 20.71 -3.21 -0.07
C ASP A 97 20.84 -2.25 -1.25
N LYS A 98 19.83 -2.20 -2.12
CA LYS A 98 19.90 -1.34 -3.30
C LYS A 98 19.47 0.09 -3.03
N PHE A 99 18.50 0.31 -2.17
CA PHE A 99 17.82 1.59 -2.10
C PHE A 99 17.81 2.24 -0.72
N GLN A 100 17.93 1.47 0.35
CA GLN A 100 17.85 2.07 1.68
C GLN A 100 19.13 2.81 2.02
N THR A 101 18.97 4.03 2.54
CA THR A 101 20.09 4.87 2.91
C THR A 101 20.05 5.16 4.42
N GLU A 102 21.17 5.63 4.95
CA GLU A 102 21.27 6.00 6.35
C GLU A 102 20.38 7.21 6.63
N ALA A 103 19.59 7.13 7.68
CA ALA A 103 18.72 8.23 8.07
C ALA A 103 19.50 9.25 8.92
N SER A 104 19.16 10.53 8.75
CA SER A 104 19.72 11.59 9.58
C SER A 104 19.22 11.45 11.02
N ASP A 105 19.92 12.11 11.95
CA ASP A 105 19.51 12.10 13.35
C ASP A 105 18.13 12.74 13.53
N ASP A 106 17.84 13.80 12.78
CA ASP A 106 16.55 14.46 12.83
C ASP A 106 15.42 13.53 12.39
N LYS A 107 15.65 12.77 11.33
CA LYS A 107 14.66 11.79 10.86
C LYS A 107 14.43 10.71 11.89
N LYS A 108 15.50 10.23 12.52
CA LYS A 108 15.38 9.20 13.56
C LYS A 108 14.61 9.71 14.76
N ALA A 109 14.85 10.96 15.16
CA ALA A 109 14.14 11.55 16.29
C ALA A 109 12.66 11.71 15.99
N THR A 110 12.31 12.12 14.80
CA THR A 110 10.91 12.23 14.38
C THR A 110 10.24 10.85 14.35
N PHE A 111 10.96 9.88 13.83
CA PHE A 111 10.46 8.50 13.78
C PHE A 111 10.17 7.98 15.19
N ASP A 112 11.07 8.21 16.14
CA ASP A 112 10.89 7.76 17.51
C ASP A 112 9.65 8.40 18.15
N LYS A 113 9.40 9.68 17.86
CA LYS A 113 8.21 10.36 18.34
C LYS A 113 6.94 9.72 17.81
N ILE A 114 6.92 9.41 16.53
CA ILE A 114 5.74 8.82 15.88
C ILE A 114 5.47 7.43 16.43
N MET A 115 6.51 6.64 16.62
CA MET A 115 6.35 5.31 17.18
C MET A 115 5.86 5.37 18.62
N ASP A 116 6.35 6.32 19.41
CA ASP A 116 5.94 6.49 20.79
C ASP A 116 4.50 6.99 20.92
N SER A 117 4.07 7.85 19.98
CA SER A 117 2.72 8.42 20.02
C SER A 117 1.65 7.45 19.55
N GLY A 118 2.04 6.39 18.87
CA GLY A 118 1.07 5.47 18.29
C GLY A 118 0.43 5.97 16.99
N GLU A 119 0.95 7.04 16.41
CA GLU A 119 0.40 7.61 15.19
C GLU A 119 0.94 6.91 13.93
N HIS A 120 1.00 5.61 13.96
CA HIS A 120 1.54 4.84 12.84
C HIS A 120 0.63 3.66 12.51
N GLY A 121 0.80 3.11 11.33
CA GLY A 121 0.02 1.99 10.85
C GLY A 121 0.28 0.65 11.49
#